data_3255597fdd1864c932df611ad3187960
#
_entry.id   3255597fdd1864c932df611ad3187960
#
_cell.length_a   1.000
_cell.length_b   1.000
_cell.length_c   1.000
_cell.angle_alpha   90.00
_cell.angle_beta   90.00
_cell.angle_gamma   90.00
#
_symmetry.space_group_name_H-M   'P 1'
#
loop_
_entity.id
_entity.type
_entity.pdbx_description
1 polymer ?
#
loop_
_entity_poly.entity_id
_entity_poly.type
_entity_poly.pdbx_seq_one_letter_code
_entity_poly.pdbx_strand_id
1 'polypeptide(L)'
;MNNLDIGLAFLEGVALIISPCILPVLPLILSTGTTGGRARPYGIIVGFVAAFSVFVLVSRQIIAALHIEPDVIRNASLVLLLVLGLVMLSDRLSKIFSGLTQGLADLGGKVGGTSQGGFFSGILIGALIGLVWTPCAGPVLAAVLVEVIRQQTDVQGIFVTLAFAIGASVPMLIITLAGRKILARAKFVTTHTELMRRIFGGLIILSVALMAFGTDVSAVFDKTKMASNAPITALQDALPEPYAAPELAGIQGWINSAPLKLSDLRGKVVLVDFWTYSCINCVRTLPHITAWDAKYRDKGLVIIGIHAPEFEFEKDINNIRAATVQHGIKYPVALDNHLDTWAAFHNQYWPAHYLINQKGQVVYTHFGEGNYDVTENNIRYLLGLTGSVAADNENPFAQNQTPETYLGYGRGARYDGERIQKNSAADYYAAANLPQDHWTLSGKWNIAAQKIISGDANAALKLHFNAKKVFLVIGTSDNKPATVKVNLNGEEKTIAIPNHSLYQLATLPAARSDTIEITPSRAGVEFYAFTFGS
;
A
#
# COMPACT_ATOMS: atom_id res chain seq x y z
N MET A 1 4.34 -23.95 5.70
CA MET A 1 3.02 -24.01 5.05
C MET A 1 1.99 -23.95 6.14
N ASN A 2 1.38 -22.79 6.37
CA ASN A 2 0.33 -22.69 7.38
C ASN A 2 -0.98 -23.20 6.77
N ASN A 3 -1.48 -24.34 7.27
CA ASN A 3 -2.77 -24.89 6.86
C ASN A 3 -3.94 -23.94 7.15
N LEU A 4 -3.69 -22.92 7.98
CA LEU A 4 -4.66 -21.88 8.36
C LEU A 4 -4.96 -20.94 7.19
N ASP A 5 -3.93 -20.52 6.42
CA ASP A 5 -4.07 -19.56 5.31
C ASP A 5 -4.86 -20.17 4.15
N ILE A 6 -4.65 -21.45 3.87
CA ILE A 6 -5.41 -22.21 2.86
C ILE A 6 -6.86 -22.36 3.31
N GLY A 7 -7.08 -22.61 4.61
CA GLY A 7 -8.43 -22.71 5.19
C GLY A 7 -9.18 -21.38 5.17
N LEU A 8 -8.51 -20.27 5.46
CA LEU A 8 -9.08 -18.93 5.39
C LEU A 8 -9.44 -18.56 3.95
N ALA A 9 -8.53 -18.77 2.99
CA ALA A 9 -8.79 -18.52 1.58
C ALA A 9 -9.99 -19.33 1.03
N PHE A 10 -10.13 -20.57 1.47
CA PHE A 10 -11.30 -21.38 1.13
C PHE A 10 -12.60 -20.81 1.72
N LEU A 11 -12.59 -20.39 3.00
CA LEU A 11 -13.73 -19.76 3.67
C LEU A 11 -14.10 -18.42 3.02
N GLU A 12 -13.12 -17.60 2.64
CA GLU A 12 -13.33 -16.35 1.90
C GLU A 12 -13.98 -16.62 0.54
N GLY A 13 -13.53 -17.66 -0.20
CA GLY A 13 -14.14 -18.10 -1.43
C GLY A 13 -15.62 -18.49 -1.24
N VAL A 14 -15.95 -19.20 -0.16
CA VAL A 14 -17.34 -19.54 0.19
C VAL A 14 -18.17 -18.30 0.53
N ALA A 15 -17.61 -17.35 1.30
CA ALA A 15 -18.29 -16.13 1.71
C ALA A 15 -18.60 -15.20 0.52
N LEU A 16 -17.78 -15.23 -0.52
CA LEU A 16 -17.90 -14.38 -1.69
C LEU A 16 -19.19 -14.62 -2.50
N ILE A 17 -19.88 -15.74 -2.29
CA ILE A 17 -21.17 -16.02 -2.95
C ILE A 17 -22.29 -15.06 -2.52
N ILE A 18 -22.12 -14.40 -1.37
CA ILE A 18 -23.05 -13.36 -0.88
C ILE A 18 -22.82 -12.03 -1.62
N SER A 19 -21.75 -11.94 -2.45
CA SER A 19 -21.46 -10.76 -3.25
C SER A 19 -22.60 -10.42 -4.21
N PRO A 20 -22.98 -9.12 -4.30
CA PRO A 20 -24.09 -8.67 -5.15
C PRO A 20 -23.89 -8.99 -6.64
N CYS A 21 -22.67 -9.27 -7.06
CA CYS A 21 -22.33 -9.56 -8.46
C CYS A 21 -22.76 -10.97 -8.93
N ILE A 22 -23.01 -11.89 -8.01
CA ILE A 22 -23.46 -13.26 -8.35
C ILE A 22 -24.95 -13.30 -8.68
N LEU A 23 -25.75 -12.44 -8.07
CA LEU A 23 -27.21 -12.43 -8.25
C LEU A 23 -27.68 -12.30 -9.71
N PRO A 24 -27.07 -11.44 -10.57
CA PRO A 24 -27.47 -11.37 -12.00
C PRO A 24 -27.08 -12.62 -12.80
N VAL A 25 -26.06 -13.35 -12.37
CA VAL A 25 -25.53 -14.53 -13.06
C VAL A 25 -26.31 -15.81 -12.62
N LEU A 26 -26.97 -15.78 -11.44
CA LEU A 26 -27.76 -16.87 -10.91
C LEU A 26 -28.84 -17.38 -11.90
N PRO A 27 -29.66 -16.54 -12.56
CA PRO A 27 -30.65 -17.02 -13.54
C PRO A 27 -29.98 -17.70 -14.74
N LEU A 28 -28.84 -17.23 -15.18
CA LEU A 28 -28.06 -17.80 -16.28
C LEU A 28 -27.51 -19.19 -15.89
N ILE A 29 -26.95 -19.32 -14.70
CA ILE A 29 -26.43 -20.58 -14.15
C ILE A 29 -27.57 -21.59 -14.02
N LEU A 30 -28.70 -21.16 -13.51
CA LEU A 30 -29.87 -22.02 -13.32
C LEU A 30 -30.50 -22.48 -14.65
N SER A 31 -30.59 -21.59 -15.65
CA SER A 31 -31.10 -21.93 -16.98
C SER A 31 -30.19 -22.90 -17.72
N THR A 32 -28.87 -22.71 -17.61
CA THR A 32 -27.88 -23.57 -18.27
C THR A 32 -27.68 -24.91 -17.58
N GLY A 33 -27.86 -24.99 -16.25
CA GLY A 33 -27.78 -26.23 -15.48
C GLY A 33 -28.97 -27.19 -15.71
N THR A 34 -30.12 -26.67 -16.22
CA THR A 34 -31.34 -27.48 -16.42
C THR A 34 -31.50 -28.11 -17.81
N THR A 35 -30.76 -27.62 -18.82
CA THR A 35 -30.91 -27.99 -20.23
C THR A 35 -29.81 -28.90 -20.77
N GLY A 36 -28.95 -29.48 -19.92
CA GLY A 36 -27.82 -30.33 -20.34
C GLY A 36 -27.68 -31.61 -19.52
N GLY A 37 -26.85 -32.54 -20.02
CA GLY A 37 -26.56 -33.81 -19.36
C GLY A 37 -25.96 -33.67 -17.95
N ARG A 38 -25.96 -34.75 -17.16
CA ARG A 38 -25.49 -34.82 -15.77
C ARG A 38 -24.03 -34.36 -15.56
N ALA A 39 -23.20 -34.36 -16.59
CA ALA A 39 -21.81 -33.94 -16.53
C ALA A 39 -21.58 -32.43 -16.73
N ARG A 40 -22.55 -31.66 -17.22
CA ARG A 40 -22.44 -30.24 -17.54
C ARG A 40 -22.14 -29.34 -16.33
N PRO A 41 -22.74 -29.52 -15.13
CA PRO A 41 -22.38 -28.76 -13.94
C PRO A 41 -20.93 -28.90 -13.53
N TYR A 42 -20.38 -30.10 -13.65
CA TYR A 42 -18.95 -30.34 -13.36
C TYR A 42 -18.02 -29.62 -14.37
N GLY A 43 -18.42 -29.61 -15.66
CA GLY A 43 -17.70 -28.83 -16.67
C GLY A 43 -17.66 -27.33 -16.37
N ILE A 44 -18.78 -26.76 -15.89
CA ILE A 44 -18.86 -25.33 -15.51
C ILE A 44 -17.88 -25.01 -14.39
N ILE A 45 -17.77 -25.87 -13.38
CA ILE A 45 -16.85 -25.67 -12.26
C ILE A 45 -15.40 -25.75 -12.71
N VAL A 46 -15.05 -26.76 -13.48
CA VAL A 46 -13.68 -26.93 -13.98
C VAL A 46 -13.29 -25.73 -14.87
N GLY A 47 -14.20 -25.30 -15.75
CA GLY A 47 -13.98 -24.15 -16.61
C GLY A 47 -13.82 -22.84 -15.81
N PHE A 48 -14.62 -22.63 -14.78
CA PHE A 48 -14.53 -21.48 -13.88
C PHE A 48 -13.20 -21.45 -13.13
N VAL A 49 -12.85 -22.54 -12.44
CA VAL A 49 -11.58 -22.62 -11.67
C VAL A 49 -10.37 -22.43 -12.58
N ALA A 50 -10.36 -23.09 -13.74
CA ALA A 50 -9.25 -22.98 -14.69
C ALA A 50 -9.12 -21.57 -15.25
N ALA A 51 -10.19 -20.96 -15.75
CA ALA A 51 -10.17 -19.63 -16.34
C ALA A 51 -9.80 -18.56 -15.29
N PHE A 52 -10.36 -18.64 -14.09
CA PHE A 52 -10.05 -17.73 -13.00
C PHE A 52 -8.59 -17.83 -12.57
N SER A 53 -8.06 -19.04 -12.35
CA SER A 53 -6.66 -19.24 -11.95
C SER A 53 -5.68 -18.77 -13.04
N VAL A 54 -5.96 -19.10 -14.30
CA VAL A 54 -5.13 -18.64 -15.43
C VAL A 54 -5.15 -17.11 -15.55
N PHE A 55 -6.32 -16.49 -15.42
CA PHE A 55 -6.47 -15.04 -15.50
C PHE A 55 -5.67 -14.34 -14.40
N VAL A 56 -5.77 -14.79 -13.14
CA VAL A 56 -5.03 -14.21 -12.00
C VAL A 56 -3.52 -14.33 -12.20
N LEU A 57 -3.03 -15.50 -12.63
CA LEU A 57 -1.60 -15.72 -12.86
C LEU A 57 -1.06 -14.91 -14.04
N VAL A 58 -1.82 -14.83 -15.15
CA VAL A 58 -1.43 -14.09 -16.34
C VAL A 58 -1.47 -12.58 -16.10
N SER A 59 -2.50 -12.09 -15.39
CA SER A 59 -2.60 -10.67 -15.01
C SER A 59 -1.42 -10.22 -14.18
N ARG A 60 -0.95 -11.04 -13.24
CA ARG A 60 0.25 -10.76 -12.45
C ARG A 60 1.50 -10.59 -13.33
N GLN A 61 1.70 -11.47 -14.30
CA GLN A 61 2.85 -11.40 -15.21
C GLN A 61 2.76 -10.20 -16.17
N ILE A 62 1.57 -9.89 -16.68
CA ILE A 62 1.34 -8.75 -17.57
C ILE A 62 1.58 -7.43 -16.83
N ILE A 63 1.07 -7.28 -15.61
CA ILE A 63 1.27 -6.09 -14.77
C ILE A 63 2.76 -5.88 -14.48
N ALA A 64 3.48 -6.96 -14.12
CA ALA A 64 4.92 -6.91 -13.86
C ALA A 64 5.74 -6.57 -15.12
N ALA A 65 5.34 -7.07 -16.29
CA ALA A 65 6.06 -6.85 -17.55
C ALA A 65 5.80 -5.48 -18.18
N LEU A 66 4.59 -4.93 -18.04
CA LEU A 66 4.18 -3.68 -18.67
C LEU A 66 4.36 -2.46 -17.76
N HIS A 67 4.81 -2.62 -16.51
CA HIS A 67 4.97 -1.54 -15.52
C HIS A 67 3.73 -0.64 -15.44
N ILE A 68 2.52 -1.25 -15.54
CA ILE A 68 1.25 -0.52 -15.49
C ILE A 68 1.08 0.03 -14.08
N GLU A 69 0.89 1.34 -13.98
CA GLU A 69 0.63 2.01 -12.70
C GLU A 69 -0.65 1.44 -12.04
N PRO A 70 -0.62 1.14 -10.74
CA PRO A 70 -1.78 0.60 -10.00
C PRO A 70 -3.05 1.46 -10.15
N ASP A 71 -2.88 2.77 -10.33
CA ASP A 71 -3.97 3.73 -10.48
C ASP A 71 -4.76 3.55 -11.78
N VAL A 72 -4.11 3.14 -12.87
CA VAL A 72 -4.79 2.82 -14.14
C VAL A 72 -5.71 1.63 -13.98
N ILE A 73 -5.24 0.60 -13.27
CA ILE A 73 -6.02 -0.62 -13.00
C ILE A 73 -7.20 -0.30 -12.08
N ARG A 74 -6.98 0.51 -11.04
CA ARG A 74 -8.02 0.98 -10.12
C ARG A 74 -9.11 1.75 -10.87
N ASN A 75 -8.73 2.73 -11.69
CA ASN A 75 -9.66 3.55 -12.43
C ASN A 75 -10.44 2.75 -13.48
N ALA A 76 -9.78 1.82 -14.18
CA ALA A 76 -10.44 0.91 -15.12
C ALA A 76 -11.47 0.01 -14.41
N SER A 77 -11.14 -0.50 -13.20
CA SER A 77 -12.04 -1.31 -12.38
C SER A 77 -13.25 -0.50 -11.90
N LEU A 78 -13.07 0.75 -11.47
CA LEU A 78 -14.14 1.64 -11.04
C LEU A 78 -15.10 1.97 -12.20
N VAL A 79 -14.57 2.27 -13.39
CA VAL A 79 -15.37 2.51 -14.61
C VAL A 79 -16.18 1.26 -14.97
N LEU A 80 -15.57 0.08 -14.92
CA LEU A 80 -16.24 -1.18 -15.22
C LEU A 80 -17.37 -1.48 -14.21
N LEU A 81 -17.13 -1.26 -12.91
CA LEU A 81 -18.15 -1.40 -11.86
C LEU A 81 -19.29 -0.40 -12.02
N LEU A 82 -18.97 0.85 -12.42
CA LEU A 82 -19.99 1.87 -12.69
C LEU A 82 -20.88 1.45 -13.88
N VAL A 83 -20.27 0.98 -14.97
CA VAL A 83 -21.00 0.49 -16.16
C VAL A 83 -21.90 -0.68 -15.76
N LEU A 84 -21.39 -1.64 -14.97
CA LEU A 84 -22.16 -2.79 -14.50
C LEU A 84 -23.35 -2.35 -13.61
N GLY A 85 -23.13 -1.42 -12.69
CA GLY A 85 -24.16 -0.83 -11.85
C GLY A 85 -25.27 -0.14 -12.67
N LEU A 86 -24.88 0.62 -13.70
CA LEU A 86 -25.83 1.27 -14.63
C LEU A 86 -26.63 0.24 -15.47
N VAL A 87 -25.98 -0.83 -15.92
CA VAL A 87 -26.67 -1.94 -16.63
C VAL A 87 -27.70 -2.60 -15.73
N MET A 88 -27.38 -2.76 -14.43
CA MET A 88 -28.34 -3.35 -13.46
C MET A 88 -29.50 -2.41 -13.14
N LEU A 89 -29.28 -1.09 -13.15
CA LEU A 89 -30.32 -0.10 -12.82
C LEU A 89 -31.30 0.13 -13.98
N SER A 90 -30.83 0.00 -15.23
CA SER A 90 -31.61 0.28 -16.44
C SER A 90 -32.11 -0.98 -17.13
N ASP A 91 -33.45 -1.10 -17.29
CA ASP A 91 -34.07 -2.24 -17.96
C ASP A 91 -33.73 -2.33 -19.46
N ARG A 92 -33.45 -1.18 -20.09
CA ARG A 92 -33.05 -1.15 -21.51
C ARG A 92 -31.63 -1.68 -21.70
N LEU A 93 -30.69 -1.23 -20.87
CA LEU A 93 -29.29 -1.68 -20.89
C LEU A 93 -29.18 -3.17 -20.51
N SER A 94 -29.96 -3.63 -19.54
CA SER A 94 -30.00 -5.04 -19.15
C SER A 94 -30.52 -5.95 -20.29
N LYS A 95 -31.51 -5.51 -21.06
CA LYS A 95 -32.00 -6.25 -22.25
C LYS A 95 -30.96 -6.29 -23.37
N ILE A 96 -30.24 -5.21 -23.60
CA ILE A 96 -29.14 -5.15 -24.59
C ILE A 96 -28.01 -6.08 -24.16
N PHE A 97 -27.61 -6.02 -22.89
CA PHE A 97 -26.56 -6.86 -22.34
C PHE A 97 -26.92 -8.35 -22.37
N SER A 98 -28.17 -8.70 -22.01
CA SER A 98 -28.65 -10.09 -22.10
C SER A 98 -28.74 -10.58 -23.56
N GLY A 99 -29.09 -9.72 -24.49
CA GLY A 99 -29.08 -10.05 -25.93
C GLY A 99 -27.66 -10.29 -26.47
N LEU A 100 -26.69 -9.49 -26.04
CA LEU A 100 -25.27 -9.68 -26.41
C LEU A 100 -24.71 -10.99 -25.82
N THR A 101 -25.00 -11.26 -24.55
CA THR A 101 -24.53 -12.49 -23.88
C THR A 101 -25.21 -13.74 -24.43
N GLN A 102 -26.49 -13.68 -24.80
CA GLN A 102 -27.17 -14.76 -25.49
C GLN A 102 -26.62 -15.01 -26.89
N GLY A 103 -26.32 -13.95 -27.64
CA GLY A 103 -25.66 -14.05 -28.96
C GLY A 103 -24.29 -14.72 -28.89
N LEU A 104 -23.49 -14.40 -27.87
CA LEU A 104 -22.19 -15.05 -27.61
C LEU A 104 -22.35 -16.52 -27.20
N ALA A 105 -23.35 -16.82 -26.37
CA ALA A 105 -23.67 -18.19 -25.96
C ALA A 105 -24.15 -19.05 -27.14
N ASP A 106 -24.95 -18.49 -28.06
CA ASP A 106 -25.42 -19.15 -29.28
C ASP A 106 -24.29 -19.36 -30.31
N LEU A 107 -23.31 -18.39 -30.39
CA LEU A 107 -22.10 -18.58 -31.18
C LEU A 107 -21.25 -19.72 -30.64
N GLY A 108 -21.05 -19.78 -29.32
CA GLY A 108 -20.36 -20.90 -28.64
C GLY A 108 -21.05 -22.23 -28.83
N GLY A 109 -22.38 -22.25 -28.89
CA GLY A 109 -23.17 -23.42 -29.22
C GLY A 109 -23.03 -23.89 -30.67
N LYS A 110 -22.83 -22.95 -31.62
CA LYS A 110 -22.61 -23.27 -33.06
C LYS A 110 -21.19 -23.73 -33.36
N VAL A 111 -20.19 -23.25 -32.63
CA VAL A 111 -18.79 -23.68 -32.78
C VAL A 111 -18.54 -25.07 -32.17
N GLY A 112 -19.37 -25.49 -31.21
CA GLY A 112 -19.28 -26.80 -30.58
C GLY A 112 -20.07 -27.90 -31.29
N GLY A 113 -20.21 -27.88 -32.62
CA GLY A 113 -20.85 -28.79 -33.52
C GLY A 113 -21.49 -30.04 -32.93
N THR A 114 -22.79 -30.18 -33.15
CA THR A 114 -23.66 -31.40 -33.02
C THR A 114 -23.89 -32.00 -31.63
N SER A 115 -25.17 -31.91 -31.22
CA SER A 115 -25.89 -32.85 -30.37
C SER A 115 -25.27 -33.29 -29.04
N GLN A 116 -25.94 -32.91 -28.01
CA GLN A 116 -25.78 -33.29 -26.60
C GLN A 116 -24.85 -32.40 -25.79
N GLY A 117 -25.50 -31.55 -24.95
CA GLY A 117 -24.87 -30.69 -23.97
C GLY A 117 -23.94 -31.46 -23.03
N GLY A 118 -22.69 -31.64 -23.43
CA GLY A 118 -21.68 -32.40 -22.72
C GLY A 118 -20.81 -31.54 -21.81
N PHE A 119 -19.85 -32.18 -21.15
CA PHE A 119 -18.85 -31.61 -20.25
C PHE A 119 -18.09 -30.42 -20.87
N PHE A 120 -17.72 -30.47 -22.15
CA PHE A 120 -16.98 -29.40 -22.85
C PHE A 120 -17.78 -28.09 -23.01
N SER A 121 -19.09 -28.18 -23.28
CA SER A 121 -19.97 -26.99 -23.29
C SER A 121 -20.05 -26.36 -21.90
N GLY A 122 -19.99 -27.17 -20.84
CA GLY A 122 -19.87 -26.67 -19.46
C GLY A 122 -18.59 -25.90 -19.20
N ILE A 123 -17.44 -26.38 -19.67
CA ILE A 123 -16.14 -25.71 -19.50
C ILE A 123 -16.15 -24.32 -20.15
N LEU A 124 -16.69 -24.18 -21.36
CA LEU A 124 -16.75 -22.88 -22.04
C LEU A 124 -17.61 -21.87 -21.30
N ILE A 125 -18.76 -22.31 -20.81
CA ILE A 125 -19.66 -21.45 -20.02
C ILE A 125 -19.01 -21.09 -18.68
N GLY A 126 -18.37 -22.03 -18.00
CA GLY A 126 -17.65 -21.79 -16.77
C GLY A 126 -16.50 -20.80 -16.95
N ALA A 127 -15.76 -20.90 -18.04
CA ALA A 127 -14.68 -19.98 -18.39
C ALA A 127 -15.19 -18.54 -18.62
N LEU A 128 -16.31 -18.37 -19.34
CA LEU A 128 -16.96 -17.07 -19.53
C LEU A 128 -17.45 -16.46 -18.22
N ILE A 129 -18.04 -17.28 -17.34
CA ILE A 129 -18.47 -16.83 -16.01
C ILE A 129 -17.27 -16.38 -15.17
N GLY A 130 -16.16 -17.12 -15.19
CA GLY A 130 -14.93 -16.78 -14.48
C GLY A 130 -14.34 -15.43 -14.95
N LEU A 131 -14.36 -15.18 -16.26
CA LEU A 131 -13.87 -13.92 -16.83
C LEU A 131 -14.74 -12.71 -16.43
N VAL A 132 -16.05 -12.86 -16.48
CA VAL A 132 -17.02 -11.80 -16.11
C VAL A 132 -16.97 -11.51 -14.60
N TRP A 133 -16.60 -12.49 -13.80
CA TRP A 133 -16.59 -12.36 -12.33
C TRP A 133 -15.29 -11.75 -11.77
N THR A 134 -14.20 -11.78 -12.50
CA THR A 134 -12.89 -11.29 -12.08
C THR A 134 -12.90 -9.83 -11.55
N PRO A 135 -13.56 -8.86 -12.19
CA PRO A 135 -13.59 -7.48 -11.69
C PRO A 135 -14.29 -7.32 -10.33
N CYS A 136 -15.25 -8.19 -10.02
CA CYS A 136 -15.97 -8.15 -8.74
C CYS A 136 -15.16 -8.75 -7.58
N ALA A 137 -14.27 -9.68 -7.89
CA ALA A 137 -13.34 -10.25 -6.93
C ALA A 137 -12.13 -9.33 -6.66
N GLY A 138 -11.96 -8.27 -7.46
CA GLY A 138 -10.80 -7.36 -7.42
C GLY A 138 -10.44 -6.82 -6.04
N PRO A 139 -11.36 -6.26 -5.25
CA PRO A 139 -11.05 -5.75 -3.91
C PRO A 139 -10.60 -6.84 -2.93
N VAL A 140 -11.21 -8.03 -2.99
CA VAL A 140 -10.85 -9.19 -2.15
C VAL A 140 -9.52 -9.80 -2.63
N LEU A 141 -9.34 -9.90 -3.95
CA LEU A 141 -8.09 -10.33 -4.55
C LEU A 141 -6.94 -9.38 -4.23
N ALA A 142 -7.18 -8.07 -4.18
CA ALA A 142 -6.17 -7.10 -3.79
C ALA A 142 -5.69 -7.34 -2.34
N ALA A 143 -6.58 -7.64 -1.41
CA ALA A 143 -6.23 -7.97 -0.03
C ALA A 143 -5.42 -9.29 0.05
N VAL A 144 -5.85 -10.33 -0.67
CA VAL A 144 -5.12 -11.62 -0.77
C VAL A 144 -3.78 -11.44 -1.48
N LEU A 145 -3.69 -10.59 -2.50
CA LEU A 145 -2.45 -10.30 -3.24
C LEU A 145 -1.43 -9.57 -2.39
N VAL A 146 -1.87 -8.63 -1.55
CA VAL A 146 -1.00 -7.95 -0.57
C VAL A 146 -0.42 -8.95 0.42
N GLU A 147 -1.22 -9.92 0.89
CA GLU A 147 -0.76 -10.99 1.78
C GLU A 147 0.22 -11.95 1.07
N VAL A 148 -0.05 -12.32 -0.17
CA VAL A 148 0.81 -13.19 -0.99
C VAL A 148 2.12 -12.49 -1.41
N ILE A 149 2.11 -11.16 -1.63
CA ILE A 149 3.32 -10.39 -1.95
C ILE A 149 4.24 -10.29 -0.73
N ARG A 150 3.70 -10.26 0.48
CA ARG A 150 4.49 -10.31 1.73
C ARG A 150 5.22 -11.65 1.93
N GLN A 151 4.73 -12.73 1.33
CA GLN A 151 5.33 -14.07 1.42
C GLN A 151 6.04 -14.40 0.09
N GLN A 152 7.36 -14.28 0.06
CA GLN A 152 8.25 -14.35 -1.11
C GLN A 152 8.33 -15.73 -1.83
N THR A 153 7.31 -16.59 -1.81
CA THR A 153 7.35 -17.89 -2.50
C THR A 153 6.23 -18.02 -3.53
N ASP A 154 6.61 -18.05 -4.80
CA ASP A 154 5.72 -18.20 -5.98
C ASP A 154 4.74 -19.40 -5.89
N VAL A 155 5.16 -20.50 -5.27
CA VAL A 155 4.39 -21.75 -5.18
C VAL A 155 3.21 -21.62 -4.20
N GLN A 156 3.37 -20.87 -3.12
CA GLN A 156 2.34 -20.69 -2.09
C GLN A 156 1.14 -19.87 -2.62
N GLY A 157 1.41 -18.85 -3.43
CA GLY A 157 0.37 -18.05 -4.08
C GLY A 157 -0.54 -18.87 -5.02
N ILE A 158 0.00 -19.91 -5.66
CA ILE A 158 -0.78 -20.82 -6.52
C ILE A 158 -1.75 -21.65 -5.67
N PHE A 159 -1.31 -22.20 -4.53
CA PHE A 159 -2.17 -22.99 -3.65
C PHE A 159 -3.28 -22.17 -3.00
N VAL A 160 -2.99 -20.94 -2.56
CA VAL A 160 -3.99 -20.01 -1.99
C VAL A 160 -5.04 -19.65 -3.05
N THR A 161 -4.63 -19.32 -4.27
CA THR A 161 -5.54 -19.01 -5.40
C THR A 161 -6.42 -20.19 -5.76
N LEU A 162 -5.86 -21.40 -5.79
CA LEU A 162 -6.63 -22.63 -6.03
C LEU A 162 -7.61 -22.93 -4.91
N ALA A 163 -7.21 -22.78 -3.65
CA ALA A 163 -8.08 -22.99 -2.49
C ALA A 163 -9.28 -22.02 -2.50
N PHE A 164 -9.03 -20.76 -2.82
CA PHE A 164 -10.05 -19.74 -2.99
C PHE A 164 -11.02 -20.08 -4.12
N ALA A 165 -10.51 -20.44 -5.30
CA ALA A 165 -11.34 -20.81 -6.45
C ALA A 165 -12.18 -22.07 -6.19
N ILE A 166 -11.64 -23.05 -5.48
CA ILE A 166 -12.37 -24.25 -5.05
C ILE A 166 -13.43 -23.85 -4.01
N GLY A 167 -13.10 -22.99 -3.04
CA GLY A 167 -14.05 -22.47 -2.05
C GLY A 167 -15.27 -21.81 -2.69
N ALA A 168 -15.03 -20.96 -3.70
CA ALA A 168 -16.11 -20.31 -4.47
C ALA A 168 -16.94 -21.29 -5.33
N SER A 169 -16.33 -22.40 -5.78
CA SER A 169 -17.00 -23.38 -6.64
C SER A 169 -17.97 -24.30 -5.88
N VAL A 170 -17.74 -24.54 -4.57
CA VAL A 170 -18.58 -25.44 -3.76
C VAL A 170 -20.02 -24.96 -3.63
N PRO A 171 -20.30 -23.71 -3.21
CA PRO A 171 -21.68 -23.21 -3.14
C PRO A 171 -22.32 -23.12 -4.53
N MET A 172 -21.55 -22.82 -5.57
CA MET A 172 -22.01 -22.77 -6.95
C MET A 172 -22.49 -24.17 -7.43
N LEU A 173 -21.76 -25.23 -7.02
CA LEU A 173 -22.17 -26.62 -7.26
C LEU A 173 -23.47 -26.95 -6.55
N ILE A 174 -23.59 -26.56 -5.28
CA ILE A 174 -24.81 -26.80 -4.48
C ILE A 174 -26.02 -26.12 -5.14
N ILE A 175 -25.88 -24.89 -5.60
CA ILE A 175 -26.92 -24.13 -6.29
C ILE A 175 -27.30 -24.79 -7.62
N THR A 176 -26.34 -25.26 -8.42
CA THR A 176 -26.62 -25.91 -9.70
C THR A 176 -27.29 -27.29 -9.54
N LEU A 177 -26.91 -28.06 -8.51
CA LEU A 177 -27.49 -29.37 -8.24
C LEU A 177 -28.82 -29.28 -7.51
N ALA A 178 -28.96 -28.36 -6.55
CA ALA A 178 -30.16 -28.19 -5.73
C ALA A 178 -31.17 -27.17 -6.30
N GLY A 179 -30.81 -26.45 -7.35
CA GLY A 179 -31.51 -25.27 -7.85
C GLY A 179 -32.99 -25.48 -8.18
N ARG A 180 -33.36 -26.65 -8.71
CA ARG A 180 -34.79 -27.00 -8.98
C ARG A 180 -35.63 -27.05 -7.71
N LYS A 181 -35.11 -27.60 -6.60
CA LYS A 181 -35.83 -27.70 -5.34
C LYS A 181 -35.88 -26.40 -4.56
N ILE A 182 -34.80 -25.60 -4.65
CA ILE A 182 -34.67 -24.31 -3.97
C ILE A 182 -35.55 -23.25 -4.66
N LEU A 183 -35.54 -23.16 -6.00
CA LEU A 183 -36.38 -22.22 -6.75
C LEU A 183 -37.89 -22.50 -6.57
N ALA A 184 -38.30 -23.77 -6.49
CA ALA A 184 -39.71 -24.13 -6.26
C ALA A 184 -40.21 -23.64 -4.89
N ARG A 185 -39.33 -23.49 -3.88
CA ARG A 185 -39.68 -23.00 -2.55
C ARG A 185 -39.46 -21.49 -2.37
N ALA A 186 -38.63 -20.87 -3.20
CA ALA A 186 -38.26 -19.45 -3.10
C ALA A 186 -39.12 -18.55 -4.01
N LYS A 187 -40.45 -18.74 -4.01
CA LYS A 187 -41.39 -17.88 -4.77
C LYS A 187 -41.18 -16.37 -4.52
N PHE A 188 -40.75 -15.99 -3.32
CA PHE A 188 -40.49 -14.60 -2.94
C PHE A 188 -39.33 -14.00 -3.73
N VAL A 189 -38.25 -14.76 -4.00
CA VAL A 189 -37.07 -14.30 -4.75
C VAL A 189 -37.40 -14.10 -6.22
N THR A 190 -38.21 -14.98 -6.80
CA THR A 190 -38.60 -14.91 -8.23
C THR A 190 -39.61 -13.79 -8.53
N THR A 191 -40.42 -13.37 -7.54
CA THR A 191 -41.41 -12.29 -7.72
C THR A 191 -40.80 -10.90 -7.57
N HIS A 192 -39.67 -10.75 -6.88
CA HIS A 192 -39.04 -9.44 -6.60
C HIS A 192 -37.65 -9.30 -7.24
N THR A 193 -37.31 -10.14 -8.20
CA THR A 193 -36.00 -10.15 -8.88
C THR A 193 -35.63 -8.78 -9.45
N GLU A 194 -36.60 -8.04 -9.99
CA GLU A 194 -36.40 -6.74 -10.60
C GLU A 194 -36.12 -5.66 -9.57
N LEU A 195 -36.82 -5.69 -8.43
CA LEU A 195 -36.58 -4.77 -7.31
C LEU A 195 -35.20 -5.03 -6.68
N MET A 196 -34.85 -6.28 -6.43
CA MET A 196 -33.54 -6.66 -5.90
C MET A 196 -32.42 -6.25 -6.83
N ARG A 197 -32.56 -6.42 -8.15
CA ARG A 197 -31.59 -5.98 -9.16
C ARG A 197 -31.34 -4.47 -9.08
N ARG A 198 -32.41 -3.66 -8.98
CA ARG A 198 -32.31 -2.20 -8.88
C ARG A 198 -31.68 -1.76 -7.55
N ILE A 199 -32.01 -2.40 -6.43
CA ILE A 199 -31.41 -2.14 -5.12
C ILE A 199 -29.90 -2.42 -5.17
N PHE A 200 -29.49 -3.57 -5.69
CA PHE A 200 -28.06 -3.92 -5.79
C PHE A 200 -27.31 -3.04 -6.79
N GLY A 201 -27.92 -2.70 -7.93
CA GLY A 201 -27.36 -1.73 -8.88
C GLY A 201 -27.14 -0.37 -8.23
N GLY A 202 -28.09 0.13 -7.43
CA GLY A 202 -27.97 1.35 -6.66
C GLY A 202 -26.87 1.29 -5.59
N LEU A 203 -26.74 0.14 -4.93
CA LEU A 203 -25.73 -0.10 -3.90
C LEU A 203 -24.31 -0.13 -4.50
N ILE A 204 -24.14 -0.72 -5.68
CA ILE A 204 -22.87 -0.72 -6.43
C ILE A 204 -22.51 0.71 -6.84
N ILE A 205 -23.45 1.48 -7.40
CA ILE A 205 -23.21 2.86 -7.81
C ILE A 205 -22.85 3.74 -6.60
N LEU A 206 -23.56 3.56 -5.48
CA LEU A 206 -23.26 4.25 -4.21
C LEU A 206 -21.84 3.90 -3.72
N SER A 207 -21.47 2.62 -3.75
CA SER A 207 -20.13 2.17 -3.37
C SER A 207 -19.04 2.76 -4.27
N VAL A 208 -19.26 2.77 -5.60
CA VAL A 208 -18.33 3.39 -6.56
C VAL A 208 -18.25 4.91 -6.34
N ALA A 209 -19.36 5.58 -6.09
CA ALA A 209 -19.39 7.01 -5.78
C ALA A 209 -18.62 7.32 -4.50
N LEU A 210 -18.83 6.56 -3.42
CA LEU A 210 -18.10 6.70 -2.17
C LEU A 210 -16.59 6.50 -2.38
N MET A 211 -16.19 5.50 -3.18
CA MET A 211 -14.78 5.27 -3.52
C MET A 211 -14.19 6.37 -4.43
N ALA A 212 -14.98 6.93 -5.35
CA ALA A 212 -14.55 7.99 -6.25
C ALA A 212 -14.43 9.37 -5.54
N PHE A 213 -15.30 9.63 -4.55
CA PHE A 213 -15.25 10.84 -3.74
C PHE A 213 -14.30 10.73 -2.55
N GLY A 214 -13.49 9.67 -2.48
CA GLY A 214 -12.45 9.50 -1.46
C GLY A 214 -12.98 9.31 -0.04
N THR A 215 -14.25 8.95 0.13
CA THR A 215 -14.77 8.53 1.42
C THR A 215 -14.37 7.09 1.64
N ASP A 216 -13.36 6.87 2.48
CA ASP A 216 -12.98 5.54 2.93
C ASP A 216 -14.19 4.90 3.64
N VAL A 217 -14.78 3.90 2.99
CA VAL A 217 -15.87 3.12 3.60
C VAL A 217 -15.37 2.39 4.85
N SER A 218 -14.07 2.07 4.91
CA SER A 218 -13.41 1.57 6.13
C SER A 218 -13.52 2.56 7.28
N ALA A 219 -13.43 3.88 7.03
CA ALA A 219 -13.60 4.92 8.04
C ALA A 219 -15.03 4.99 8.61
N VAL A 220 -16.05 4.52 7.88
CA VAL A 220 -17.42 4.42 8.40
C VAL A 220 -17.55 3.22 9.34
N PHE A 221 -16.85 2.12 9.06
CA PHE A 221 -16.79 0.96 9.96
C PHE A 221 -15.84 1.19 11.14
N ASP A 222 -14.77 1.99 10.98
CA ASP A 222 -13.86 2.36 12.07
C ASP A 222 -14.48 3.38 13.04
N LYS A 223 -15.40 4.24 12.59
CA LYS A 223 -16.15 5.13 13.50
C LYS A 223 -17.01 4.39 14.51
N THR A 224 -17.24 3.09 14.35
CA THR A 224 -17.86 2.23 15.36
C THR A 224 -16.86 1.64 16.36
N LYS A 225 -15.55 1.80 16.18
CA LYS A 225 -14.58 1.63 17.26
C LYS A 225 -14.61 2.87 18.16
N MET A 226 -15.72 3.02 18.91
CA MET A 226 -15.77 3.90 20.09
C MET A 226 -14.56 3.57 20.96
N ALA A 227 -13.88 4.62 21.48
CA ALA A 227 -12.83 4.48 22.47
C ALA A 227 -13.33 3.51 23.55
N SER A 228 -12.91 2.26 23.42
CA SER A 228 -13.25 1.21 24.37
C SER A 228 -12.30 1.38 25.53
N ASN A 229 -12.81 1.83 26.68
CA ASN A 229 -12.11 1.74 27.96
C ASN A 229 -11.94 0.28 28.41
N ALA A 230 -12.15 -0.68 27.51
CA ALA A 230 -11.93 -2.08 27.78
C ALA A 230 -10.43 -2.35 28.02
N PRO A 231 -10.07 -3.18 29.00
CA PRO A 231 -8.68 -3.57 29.21
C PRO A 231 -8.15 -4.26 27.95
N ILE A 232 -6.93 -3.94 27.56
CA ILE A 232 -6.25 -4.63 26.47
C ILE A 232 -5.98 -6.06 26.93
N THR A 233 -6.67 -7.02 26.34
CA THR A 233 -6.59 -8.44 26.72
C THR A 233 -5.63 -9.23 25.83
N ALA A 234 -5.18 -8.67 24.71
CA ALA A 234 -4.24 -9.28 23.77
C ALA A 234 -3.47 -8.19 23.00
N LEU A 235 -2.37 -8.59 22.37
CA LEU A 235 -1.67 -7.74 21.40
C LEU A 235 -2.58 -7.47 20.20
N GLN A 236 -2.57 -6.24 19.73
CA GLN A 236 -3.26 -5.82 18.51
C GLN A 236 -2.32 -6.01 17.32
N ASP A 237 -2.82 -6.52 16.21
CA ASP A 237 -2.03 -6.75 14.98
C ASP A 237 -0.71 -7.51 15.23
N ALA A 238 -0.74 -8.44 16.19
CA ALA A 238 0.42 -9.23 16.57
C ALA A 238 0.89 -10.13 15.42
N LEU A 239 2.18 -10.42 15.40
CA LEU A 239 2.71 -11.41 14.48
C LEU A 239 2.08 -12.78 14.76
N PRO A 240 1.58 -13.49 13.74
CA PRO A 240 1.01 -14.84 13.90
C PRO A 240 2.03 -15.81 14.51
N GLU A 241 3.30 -15.66 14.16
CA GLU A 241 4.43 -16.45 14.65
C GLU A 241 5.53 -15.53 15.18
N PRO A 242 5.59 -15.29 16.50
CA PRO A 242 6.70 -14.57 17.10
C PRO A 242 8.04 -15.28 16.85
N TYR A 243 9.07 -14.54 16.50
CA TYR A 243 10.40 -15.07 16.22
C TYR A 243 11.46 -14.45 17.14
N ALA A 244 12.58 -15.14 17.34
CA ALA A 244 13.68 -14.61 18.14
C ALA A 244 14.25 -13.35 17.51
N ALA A 245 14.32 -12.24 18.26
CA ALA A 245 14.92 -11.01 17.77
C ALA A 245 16.39 -11.26 17.41
N PRO A 246 16.83 -10.85 16.20
CA PRO A 246 18.25 -10.91 15.85
C PRO A 246 19.05 -9.95 16.73
N GLU A 247 20.33 -10.24 17.00
CA GLU A 247 21.22 -9.31 17.70
C GLU A 247 21.56 -8.10 16.82
N LEU A 248 21.93 -7.00 17.49
CA LEU A 248 22.41 -5.81 16.82
C LEU A 248 23.79 -6.09 16.20
N ALA A 249 23.90 -5.99 14.90
CA ALA A 249 25.09 -6.29 14.13
C ALA A 249 25.74 -5.02 13.58
N GLY A 250 27.05 -4.99 13.45
CA GLY A 250 27.79 -3.98 12.72
C GLY A 250 27.65 -2.55 13.24
N ILE A 251 27.29 -2.32 14.49
CA ILE A 251 27.11 -0.98 15.07
C ILE A 251 28.45 -0.24 15.20
N GLN A 252 28.56 0.92 14.56
CA GLN A 252 29.79 1.73 14.57
C GLN A 252 29.89 2.71 15.73
N GLY A 253 28.80 2.99 16.42
CA GLY A 253 28.82 3.92 17.56
C GLY A 253 27.49 3.99 18.27
N TRP A 254 27.51 4.63 19.45
CA TRP A 254 26.33 4.81 20.29
C TRP A 254 26.23 6.26 20.77
N ILE A 255 25.00 6.75 20.87
CA ILE A 255 24.66 8.04 21.49
C ILE A 255 23.71 7.75 22.64
N ASN A 256 23.80 8.50 23.72
CA ASN A 256 23.02 8.40 24.96
C ASN A 256 23.22 7.10 25.78
N SER A 257 24.07 6.17 25.35
CA SER A 257 24.35 4.95 26.13
C SER A 257 25.73 4.36 25.81
N ALA A 258 26.19 3.43 26.67
CA ALA A 258 27.20 2.45 26.30
C ALA A 258 26.58 1.42 25.32
N PRO A 259 27.42 0.62 24.63
CA PRO A 259 26.94 -0.45 23.76
C PRO A 259 25.98 -1.42 24.47
N LEU A 260 24.87 -1.74 23.82
CA LEU A 260 23.84 -2.66 24.32
C LEU A 260 23.76 -3.91 23.44
N LYS A 261 23.38 -5.03 24.04
CA LYS A 261 23.02 -6.28 23.36
C LYS A 261 21.56 -6.62 23.68
N LEU A 262 20.80 -7.07 22.69
CA LEU A 262 19.41 -7.48 22.91
C LEU A 262 19.32 -8.68 23.85
N SER A 263 20.30 -9.58 23.83
CA SER A 263 20.40 -10.69 24.78
C SER A 263 20.43 -10.25 26.25
N ASP A 264 21.05 -9.10 26.55
CA ASP A 264 21.17 -8.57 27.91
C ASP A 264 19.89 -7.87 28.41
N LEU A 265 18.95 -7.62 27.49
CA LEU A 265 17.67 -6.97 27.77
C LEU A 265 16.52 -7.95 28.02
N ARG A 266 16.81 -9.24 28.19
CA ARG A 266 15.80 -10.24 28.58
C ARG A 266 15.08 -9.82 29.87
N GLY A 267 13.77 -10.02 29.91
CA GLY A 267 12.93 -9.54 31.02
C GLY A 267 12.42 -8.09 30.85
N LYS A 268 12.91 -7.36 29.84
CA LYS A 268 12.42 -6.04 29.45
C LYS A 268 11.57 -6.13 28.20
N VAL A 269 10.66 -5.17 28.02
CA VAL A 269 10.02 -4.90 26.73
C VAL A 269 10.94 -4.00 25.94
N VAL A 270 11.28 -4.38 24.71
CA VAL A 270 12.19 -3.58 23.88
C VAL A 270 11.48 -3.13 22.62
N LEU A 271 11.59 -1.85 22.28
CA LEU A 271 11.18 -1.27 20.99
C LEU A 271 12.43 -0.92 20.21
N VAL A 272 12.68 -1.60 19.10
CA VAL A 272 13.69 -1.23 18.13
C VAL A 272 13.02 -0.34 17.08
N ASP A 273 13.55 0.88 16.91
CA ASP A 273 13.05 1.91 16.02
C ASP A 273 14.10 2.24 14.96
N PHE A 274 13.89 1.83 13.71
CA PHE A 274 14.74 2.19 12.58
C PHE A 274 14.35 3.56 12.04
N TRP A 275 15.29 4.49 12.04
CA TRP A 275 15.05 5.87 11.67
C TRP A 275 16.26 6.53 11.01
N THR A 276 16.03 7.66 10.33
CA THR A 276 17.07 8.59 9.95
C THR A 276 16.56 10.03 10.09
N TYR A 277 17.48 10.97 10.32
CA TYR A 277 17.10 12.33 10.70
C TYR A 277 16.64 13.21 9.53
N SER A 278 16.89 12.82 8.28
CA SER A 278 16.41 13.55 7.11
C SER A 278 15.10 12.98 6.50
N CYS A 279 14.60 11.86 7.03
CA CYS A 279 13.33 11.29 6.63
C CYS A 279 12.17 11.98 7.35
N ILE A 280 11.25 12.64 6.60
CA ILE A 280 10.11 13.36 7.21
C ILE A 280 9.19 12.44 8.00
N ASN A 281 8.96 11.21 7.51
CA ASN A 281 8.10 10.23 8.17
C ASN A 281 8.68 9.83 9.53
N CYS A 282 10.02 9.66 9.61
CA CYS A 282 10.71 9.43 10.86
C CYS A 282 10.57 10.64 11.79
N VAL A 283 10.84 11.86 11.30
CA VAL A 283 10.77 13.09 12.08
C VAL A 283 9.38 13.29 12.69
N ARG A 284 8.30 12.96 11.96
CA ARG A 284 6.93 13.01 12.48
C ARG A 284 6.63 11.93 13.52
N THR A 285 7.30 10.79 13.45
CA THR A 285 7.15 9.68 14.40
C THR A 285 7.90 9.92 15.72
N LEU A 286 9.06 10.62 15.70
CA LEU A 286 9.90 10.84 16.87
C LEU A 286 9.19 11.42 18.10
N PRO A 287 8.23 12.35 18.01
CA PRO A 287 7.49 12.84 19.18
C PRO A 287 6.76 11.72 19.94
N HIS A 288 6.20 10.73 19.22
CA HIS A 288 5.53 9.58 19.85
C HIS A 288 6.56 8.67 20.54
N ILE A 289 7.68 8.37 19.87
CA ILE A 289 8.76 7.52 20.43
C ILE A 289 9.35 8.15 21.69
N THR A 290 9.64 9.46 21.66
CA THR A 290 10.18 10.18 22.83
C THR A 290 9.18 10.24 23.99
N ALA A 291 7.88 10.39 23.69
CA ALA A 291 6.83 10.35 24.68
C ALA A 291 6.69 8.96 25.33
N TRP A 292 6.76 7.87 24.54
CA TRP A 292 6.72 6.51 25.07
C TRP A 292 7.93 6.21 25.94
N ASP A 293 9.12 6.63 25.53
CA ASP A 293 10.33 6.51 26.34
C ASP A 293 10.16 7.22 27.69
N ALA A 294 9.73 8.48 27.71
CA ALA A 294 9.51 9.25 28.91
C ALA A 294 8.46 8.63 29.84
N LYS A 295 7.41 8.01 29.28
CA LYS A 295 6.24 7.48 29.99
C LYS A 295 6.46 6.08 30.55
N TYR A 296 7.28 5.26 29.86
CA TYR A 296 7.38 3.83 30.12
C TYR A 296 8.79 3.31 30.45
N ARG A 297 9.84 4.12 30.34
CA ARG A 297 11.23 3.73 30.70
C ARG A 297 11.31 3.14 32.10
N ASP A 298 10.75 3.81 33.10
CA ASP A 298 10.76 3.38 34.50
C ASP A 298 9.83 2.19 34.75
N LYS A 299 9.00 1.83 33.78
CA LYS A 299 8.08 0.67 33.84
C LYS A 299 8.62 -0.56 33.13
N GLY A 300 9.84 -0.49 32.59
CA GLY A 300 10.51 -1.63 31.98
C GLY A 300 10.55 -1.62 30.45
N LEU A 301 10.16 -0.52 29.78
CA LEU A 301 10.40 -0.32 28.36
C LEU A 301 11.84 0.15 28.13
N VAL A 302 12.50 -0.45 27.14
CA VAL A 302 13.77 0.04 26.59
C VAL A 302 13.54 0.35 25.11
N ILE A 303 13.79 1.58 24.71
CA ILE A 303 13.77 1.97 23.29
C ILE A 303 15.21 2.04 22.78
N ILE A 304 15.46 1.47 21.60
CA ILE A 304 16.74 1.55 20.90
C ILE A 304 16.44 2.12 19.51
N GLY A 305 16.87 3.36 19.26
CA GLY A 305 16.83 3.94 17.93
C GLY A 305 18.01 3.41 17.10
N ILE A 306 17.73 2.72 16.02
CA ILE A 306 18.75 2.31 15.05
C ILE A 306 18.79 3.37 13.95
N HIS A 307 19.81 4.23 14.01
CA HIS A 307 20.02 5.19 12.95
C HIS A 307 20.62 4.49 11.74
N ALA A 308 19.81 4.25 10.73
CA ALA A 308 20.16 3.59 9.47
C ALA A 308 20.17 4.65 8.36
N PRO A 309 21.34 5.06 7.85
CA PRO A 309 21.46 6.18 6.93
C PRO A 309 20.87 5.86 5.55
N GLU A 310 20.08 6.78 5.02
CA GLU A 310 19.59 6.75 3.65
C GLU A 310 20.59 7.38 2.67
N PHE A 311 21.31 8.42 3.14
CA PHE A 311 22.30 9.16 2.38
C PHE A 311 23.67 9.15 3.07
N GLU A 312 24.74 9.36 2.29
CA GLU A 312 26.11 9.27 2.79
C GLU A 312 26.40 10.30 3.92
N PHE A 313 25.84 11.52 3.84
CA PHE A 313 26.04 12.56 4.85
C PHE A 313 25.42 12.22 6.22
N GLU A 314 24.48 11.30 6.25
CA GLU A 314 23.82 10.86 7.48
C GLU A 314 24.68 9.93 8.33
N LYS A 315 25.80 9.44 7.81
CA LYS A 315 26.75 8.60 8.54
C LYS A 315 27.59 9.37 9.57
N ASP A 316 27.61 10.72 9.48
CA ASP A 316 28.39 11.55 10.42
C ASP A 316 27.71 11.58 11.80
N ILE A 317 28.39 11.03 12.80
CA ILE A 317 27.93 10.98 14.18
C ILE A 317 27.60 12.36 14.76
N ASN A 318 28.27 13.43 14.31
CA ASN A 318 28.00 14.78 14.80
C ASN A 318 26.66 15.29 14.31
N ASN A 319 26.28 14.98 13.06
CA ASN A 319 24.96 15.30 12.51
C ASN A 319 23.87 14.52 13.26
N ILE A 320 24.10 13.22 13.51
CA ILE A 320 23.14 12.39 14.26
C ILE A 320 22.99 12.92 15.69
N ARG A 321 24.11 13.30 16.36
CA ARG A 321 24.06 13.86 17.70
C ARG A 321 23.31 15.19 17.74
N ALA A 322 23.51 16.07 16.75
CA ALA A 322 22.77 17.31 16.64
C ALA A 322 21.25 17.04 16.47
N ALA A 323 20.89 16.06 15.65
CA ALA A 323 19.50 15.65 15.45
C ALA A 323 18.89 15.04 16.73
N THR A 324 19.62 14.21 17.49
CA THR A 324 19.13 13.68 18.77
C THR A 324 18.81 14.79 19.77
N VAL A 325 19.65 15.83 19.83
CA VAL A 325 19.41 17.01 20.68
C VAL A 325 18.19 17.79 20.17
N GLN A 326 18.13 18.06 18.87
CA GLN A 326 17.03 18.82 18.24
C GLN A 326 15.66 18.16 18.49
N HIS A 327 15.58 16.83 18.41
CA HIS A 327 14.33 16.09 18.58
C HIS A 327 14.09 15.58 20.01
N GLY A 328 14.96 15.97 20.98
CA GLY A 328 14.80 15.60 22.38
C GLY A 328 14.94 14.10 22.67
N ILE A 329 15.67 13.37 21.84
CA ILE A 329 15.91 11.92 21.98
C ILE A 329 16.84 11.68 23.16
N LYS A 330 16.37 10.91 24.16
CA LYS A 330 17.11 10.55 25.37
C LYS A 330 17.39 9.04 25.48
N TYR A 331 16.70 8.24 24.67
CA TYR A 331 16.92 6.80 24.60
C TYR A 331 18.21 6.47 23.84
N PRO A 332 18.76 5.25 24.01
CA PRO A 332 19.93 4.78 23.26
C PRO A 332 19.76 4.86 21.75
N VAL A 333 20.75 5.39 21.05
CA VAL A 333 20.80 5.42 19.57
C VAL A 333 22.06 4.71 19.10
N ALA A 334 21.87 3.66 18.30
CA ALA A 334 22.93 2.89 17.65
C ALA A 334 23.11 3.33 16.20
N LEU A 335 24.34 3.46 15.74
CA LEU A 335 24.70 3.86 14.39
C LEU A 335 24.91 2.62 13.52
N ASP A 336 24.00 2.36 12.59
CA ASP A 336 24.05 1.23 11.65
C ASP A 336 24.46 1.73 10.25
N ASN A 337 25.67 2.34 10.16
CA ASN A 337 26.14 2.99 8.92
C ASN A 337 26.35 2.02 7.75
N HIS A 338 26.44 0.71 8.01
CA HIS A 338 26.62 -0.31 6.98
C HIS A 338 25.32 -1.09 6.72
N LEU A 339 24.25 -0.77 7.44
CA LEU A 339 22.95 -1.44 7.33
C LEU A 339 23.01 -2.93 7.73
N ASP A 340 23.92 -3.32 8.62
CA ASP A 340 24.09 -4.71 9.06
C ASP A 340 22.95 -5.14 10.00
N THR A 341 22.57 -4.28 10.95
CA THR A 341 21.40 -4.50 11.82
C THR A 341 20.11 -4.40 11.00
N TRP A 342 20.02 -3.45 10.08
CA TRP A 342 18.93 -3.34 9.11
C TRP A 342 18.71 -4.65 8.36
N ALA A 343 19.78 -5.23 7.81
CA ALA A 343 19.73 -6.50 7.10
C ALA A 343 19.37 -7.68 8.02
N ALA A 344 19.90 -7.71 9.26
CA ALA A 344 19.59 -8.75 10.24
C ALA A 344 18.09 -8.77 10.62
N PHE A 345 17.45 -7.61 10.71
CA PHE A 345 16.01 -7.48 10.93
C PHE A 345 15.17 -7.64 9.67
N HIS A 346 15.79 -7.87 8.49
CA HIS A 346 15.12 -7.87 7.18
C HIS A 346 14.28 -6.62 6.94
N ASN A 347 14.75 -5.47 7.46
CA ASN A 347 14.04 -4.22 7.35
C ASN A 347 14.10 -3.65 5.92
N GLN A 348 13.06 -2.91 5.50
CA GLN A 348 12.96 -2.32 4.16
C GLN A 348 12.38 -0.90 4.18
N TYR A 349 12.01 -0.39 5.36
CA TYR A 349 11.24 0.85 5.50
C TYR A 349 11.80 1.78 6.57
N TRP A 350 11.61 3.09 6.36
CA TRP A 350 11.76 4.16 7.34
C TRP A 350 10.43 4.91 7.53
N PRO A 351 9.98 5.14 8.79
CA PRO A 351 10.42 4.44 10.01
C PRO A 351 9.95 2.99 10.05
N ALA A 352 10.56 2.17 10.92
CA ALA A 352 10.09 0.81 11.17
C ALA A 352 10.27 0.44 12.64
N HIS A 353 9.22 -0.12 13.22
CA HIS A 353 9.18 -0.50 14.63
C HIS A 353 9.12 -2.02 14.78
N TYR A 354 9.96 -2.55 15.65
CA TYR A 354 9.96 -3.96 16.03
C TYR A 354 9.80 -4.05 17.55
N LEU A 355 8.64 -4.53 18.01
CA LEU A 355 8.35 -4.67 19.43
C LEU A 355 8.71 -6.07 19.90
N ILE A 356 9.57 -6.14 20.91
CA ILE A 356 10.18 -7.36 21.43
C ILE A 356 9.67 -7.59 22.86
N ASN A 357 9.16 -8.77 23.12
CA ASN A 357 8.67 -9.17 24.44
C ASN A 357 9.82 -9.51 25.42
N GLN A 358 9.47 -9.74 26.69
CA GLN A 358 10.43 -10.06 27.75
C GLN A 358 11.21 -11.37 27.50
N LYS A 359 10.69 -12.25 26.61
CA LYS A 359 11.39 -13.47 26.17
C LYS A 359 12.39 -13.19 25.05
N GLY A 360 12.45 -11.96 24.54
CA GLY A 360 13.29 -11.52 23.43
C GLY A 360 12.80 -12.00 22.07
N GLN A 361 11.51 -12.11 21.91
CA GLN A 361 10.87 -12.43 20.63
C GLN A 361 10.22 -11.17 20.07
N VAL A 362 10.38 -10.92 18.77
CA VAL A 362 9.60 -9.93 18.03
C VAL A 362 8.16 -10.45 17.98
N VAL A 363 7.23 -9.66 18.49
CA VAL A 363 5.80 -10.01 18.59
C VAL A 363 4.88 -9.09 17.79
N TYR A 364 5.39 -7.93 17.39
CA TYR A 364 4.68 -6.93 16.60
C TYR A 364 5.66 -6.13 15.77
N THR A 365 5.26 -5.76 14.55
CA THR A 365 6.02 -4.87 13.67
C THR A 365 5.08 -3.82 13.09
N HIS A 366 5.60 -2.60 12.93
CA HIS A 366 4.90 -1.53 12.22
C HIS A 366 5.86 -0.84 11.27
N PHE A 367 5.42 -0.59 10.04
CA PHE A 367 6.20 0.04 9.00
C PHE A 367 5.55 1.34 8.54
N GLY A 368 6.34 2.40 8.49
CA GLY A 368 5.85 3.75 8.20
C GLY A 368 5.32 4.48 9.43
N GLU A 369 4.65 5.60 9.20
CA GLU A 369 4.00 6.42 10.25
C GLU A 369 2.55 5.94 10.52
N GLY A 370 1.97 6.42 11.64
CA GLY A 370 0.60 6.09 12.05
C GLY A 370 0.53 4.89 13.01
N ASN A 371 -0.70 4.48 13.32
CA ASN A 371 -1.00 3.40 14.28
C ASN A 371 -0.26 3.56 15.63
N TYR A 372 -0.07 4.80 16.06
CA TYR A 372 0.66 5.10 17.30
C TYR A 372 -0.07 4.58 18.53
N ASP A 373 -1.41 4.64 18.52
CA ASP A 373 -2.27 4.07 19.56
C ASP A 373 -2.14 2.54 19.65
N VAL A 374 -2.09 1.83 18.51
CA VAL A 374 -1.89 0.38 18.46
C VAL A 374 -0.52 0.01 19.03
N THR A 375 0.54 0.71 18.60
CA THR A 375 1.91 0.48 19.09
C THR A 375 2.00 0.75 20.60
N GLU A 376 1.43 1.86 21.09
CA GLU A 376 1.42 2.20 22.52
C GLU A 376 0.60 1.18 23.33
N ASN A 377 -0.55 0.74 22.82
CA ASN A 377 -1.36 -0.29 23.47
C ASN A 377 -0.60 -1.61 23.57
N ASN A 378 0.13 -2.01 22.54
CA ASN A 378 0.97 -3.21 22.58
C ASN A 378 2.11 -3.10 23.61
N ILE A 379 2.77 -1.94 23.70
CA ILE A 379 3.76 -1.65 24.74
C ILE A 379 3.12 -1.80 26.13
N ARG A 380 1.96 -1.19 26.36
CA ARG A 380 1.22 -1.24 27.64
C ARG A 380 0.83 -2.66 28.02
N TYR A 381 0.32 -3.43 27.04
CA TYR A 381 -0.03 -4.84 27.23
C TYR A 381 1.17 -5.66 27.71
N LEU A 382 2.32 -5.55 27.01
CA LEU A 382 3.53 -6.28 27.38
C LEU A 382 4.09 -5.87 28.75
N LEU A 383 3.90 -4.61 29.13
CA LEU A 383 4.28 -4.09 30.46
C LEU A 383 3.26 -4.46 31.57
N GLY A 384 2.16 -5.15 31.25
CA GLY A 384 1.12 -5.51 32.20
C GLY A 384 0.30 -4.30 32.72
N LEU A 385 0.25 -3.21 31.97
CA LEU A 385 -0.47 -2.00 32.34
C LEU A 385 -1.95 -2.09 31.91
N THR A 386 -2.84 -1.65 32.78
CA THR A 386 -4.28 -1.60 32.50
C THR A 386 -4.70 -0.35 31.74
N GLY A 387 -5.81 -0.44 31.00
CA GLY A 387 -6.40 0.64 30.20
C GLY A 387 -5.69 0.84 28.85
N SER A 388 -6.45 1.23 27.83
CA SER A 388 -5.98 1.56 26.48
C SER A 388 -5.79 3.07 26.33
N VAL A 389 -4.92 3.48 25.40
CA VAL A 389 -4.91 4.86 24.91
C VAL A 389 -6.01 5.04 23.85
N ALA A 390 -6.50 6.27 23.73
CA ALA A 390 -7.50 6.62 22.71
C ALA A 390 -6.91 6.41 21.31
N ALA A 391 -7.79 6.03 20.37
CA ALA A 391 -7.38 5.89 18.98
C ALA A 391 -6.85 7.21 18.44
N ASP A 392 -5.71 7.15 17.77
CA ASP A 392 -5.15 8.25 17.02
C ASP A 392 -5.83 8.28 15.64
N ASN A 393 -6.59 9.35 15.37
CA ASN A 393 -7.30 9.50 14.10
C ASN A 393 -6.51 10.31 13.07
N GLU A 394 -5.25 10.62 13.33
CA GLU A 394 -4.41 11.30 12.37
C GLU A 394 -4.07 10.36 11.20
N ASN A 395 -4.63 10.66 10.03
CA ASN A 395 -4.19 10.03 8.79
C ASN A 395 -3.08 10.89 8.19
N PRO A 396 -1.81 10.48 8.29
CA PRO A 396 -0.68 11.28 7.84
C PRO A 396 -0.59 11.38 6.30
N PHE A 397 -1.35 10.56 5.57
CA PHE A 397 -1.31 10.51 4.11
C PHE A 397 -2.54 11.19 3.50
N ALA A 398 -2.32 12.32 2.80
CA ALA A 398 -3.33 12.87 1.91
C ALA A 398 -3.52 11.94 0.70
N GLN A 399 -4.77 11.67 0.32
CA GLN A 399 -5.06 10.97 -0.93
C GLN A 399 -4.48 11.78 -2.12
N ASN A 400 -3.82 11.11 -3.05
CA ASN A 400 -3.17 11.69 -4.24
C ASN A 400 -1.99 12.65 -3.95
N GLN A 401 -1.30 12.49 -2.82
CA GLN A 401 -0.08 13.23 -2.56
C GLN A 401 1.04 12.75 -3.49
N THR A 402 1.87 13.71 -3.99
CA THR A 402 3.08 13.38 -4.74
C THR A 402 3.94 12.41 -3.95
N PRO A 403 4.38 11.29 -4.55
CA PRO A 403 5.26 10.36 -3.88
C PRO A 403 6.64 10.97 -3.66
N GLU A 404 7.38 10.44 -2.69
CA GLU A 404 8.77 10.82 -2.46
C GLU A 404 9.58 10.80 -3.76
N THR A 405 10.32 11.88 -4.03
CA THR A 405 10.97 12.11 -5.32
C THR A 405 12.47 12.28 -5.13
N TYR A 406 13.21 11.22 -5.48
CA TYR A 406 14.67 11.21 -5.45
C TYR A 406 15.25 11.87 -6.69
N LEU A 407 16.31 12.68 -6.52
CA LEU A 407 16.89 13.47 -7.59
C LEU A 407 18.17 12.85 -8.18
N GLY A 408 18.88 12.01 -7.42
CA GLY A 408 20.07 11.31 -7.91
C GLY A 408 19.72 10.15 -8.87
N TYR A 409 20.58 9.89 -9.86
CA TYR A 409 20.34 8.90 -10.92
C TYR A 409 20.18 7.46 -10.41
N GLY A 410 20.60 7.15 -9.17
CA GLY A 410 20.49 5.79 -8.60
C GLY A 410 19.05 5.39 -8.27
N ARG A 411 18.23 6.34 -7.81
CA ARG A 411 16.82 6.17 -7.46
C ARG A 411 15.89 7.17 -8.15
N GLY A 412 16.46 8.11 -8.92
CA GLY A 412 15.71 9.17 -9.59
C GLY A 412 14.70 8.59 -10.57
N ALA A 413 13.46 9.07 -10.48
CA ALA A 413 12.36 8.76 -11.38
C ALA A 413 11.65 10.06 -11.77
N ARG A 414 10.81 10.01 -12.81
CA ARG A 414 9.95 11.14 -13.23
C ARG A 414 10.73 12.42 -13.58
N TYR A 415 11.95 12.27 -14.05
CA TYR A 415 12.72 13.38 -14.60
C TYR A 415 12.26 13.65 -16.03
N ASP A 416 11.89 14.91 -16.30
CA ASP A 416 11.57 15.43 -17.62
C ASP A 416 12.64 16.41 -18.06
N GLY A 417 13.35 16.06 -19.11
CA GLY A 417 14.41 16.87 -19.65
C GLY A 417 15.34 16.07 -20.54
N GLU A 418 16.50 16.62 -20.80
CA GLU A 418 17.53 15.99 -21.60
C GLU A 418 18.13 14.77 -20.90
N ARG A 419 18.81 13.93 -21.69
CA ARG A 419 19.46 12.73 -21.14
C ARG A 419 20.47 13.09 -20.05
N ILE A 420 20.30 12.50 -18.85
CA ILE A 420 21.16 12.71 -17.70
C ILE A 420 22.61 12.30 -18.02
N GLN A 421 23.55 13.24 -17.83
CA GLN A 421 24.99 12.99 -17.83
C GLN A 421 25.43 12.66 -16.41
N LYS A 422 25.76 11.38 -16.16
CA LYS A 422 26.09 10.88 -14.82
C LYS A 422 27.47 11.34 -14.37
N ASN A 423 27.57 11.86 -13.15
CA ASN A 423 28.82 12.25 -12.46
C ASN A 423 29.66 13.30 -13.23
N SER A 424 29.02 14.09 -14.07
CA SER A 424 29.70 15.17 -14.83
C SER A 424 28.81 16.40 -14.88
N ALA A 425 29.44 17.56 -14.87
CA ALA A 425 28.73 18.84 -15.01
C ALA A 425 28.27 19.01 -16.47
N ALA A 426 26.98 19.31 -16.64
CA ALA A 426 26.38 19.58 -17.95
C ALA A 426 25.34 20.69 -17.83
N ASP A 427 25.04 21.33 -18.94
CA ASP A 427 23.95 22.30 -19.03
C ASP A 427 22.65 21.57 -19.37
N TYR A 428 21.59 21.91 -18.68
CA TYR A 428 20.26 21.33 -18.81
C TYR A 428 19.24 22.43 -19.17
N TYR A 429 18.19 22.06 -19.86
CA TYR A 429 17.09 22.94 -20.24
C TYR A 429 15.77 22.40 -19.70
N ALA A 430 15.02 23.28 -19.03
CA ALA A 430 13.76 22.90 -18.42
C ALA A 430 12.75 22.43 -19.48
N ALA A 431 12.00 21.37 -19.17
CA ALA A 431 10.87 20.96 -19.99
C ALA A 431 9.81 22.07 -20.06
N ALA A 432 9.27 22.30 -21.26
CA ALA A 432 8.26 23.35 -21.49
C ALA A 432 6.94 23.04 -20.76
N ASN A 433 6.55 21.77 -20.72
CA ASN A 433 5.40 21.27 -19.98
C ASN A 433 5.88 20.23 -18.97
N LEU A 434 5.64 20.45 -17.70
CA LEU A 434 6.04 19.54 -16.64
C LEU A 434 4.79 18.80 -16.13
N PRO A 435 4.67 17.48 -16.38
CA PRO A 435 3.55 16.69 -15.85
C PRO A 435 3.53 16.68 -14.32
N GLN A 436 2.39 16.36 -13.74
CA GLN A 436 2.29 16.21 -12.29
C GLN A 436 3.25 15.12 -11.79
N ASP A 437 3.85 15.36 -10.63
CA ASP A 437 4.85 14.51 -9.96
C ASP A 437 6.21 14.40 -10.69
N HIS A 438 6.42 15.21 -11.74
CA HIS A 438 7.65 15.26 -12.50
C HIS A 438 8.51 16.46 -12.13
N TRP A 439 9.82 16.31 -12.32
CA TRP A 439 10.81 17.35 -12.06
C TRP A 439 11.72 17.57 -13.27
N THR A 440 12.29 18.77 -13.36
CA THR A 440 13.16 19.18 -14.47
C THR A 440 14.24 20.12 -13.96
N LEU A 441 15.30 20.27 -14.75
CA LEU A 441 16.46 21.11 -14.46
C LEU A 441 16.68 22.16 -15.53
N SER A 442 17.20 23.32 -15.13
CA SER A 442 17.78 24.30 -16.05
C SER A 442 19.09 24.83 -15.51
N GLY A 443 20.00 25.25 -16.40
CA GLY A 443 21.35 25.67 -16.05
C GLY A 443 22.31 24.51 -15.81
N LYS A 444 23.42 24.77 -15.14
CA LYS A 444 24.52 23.82 -14.99
C LYS A 444 24.33 22.94 -13.76
N TRP A 445 24.33 21.62 -13.97
CA TRP A 445 24.17 20.61 -12.91
C TRP A 445 25.15 19.45 -13.07
N ASN A 446 25.58 18.87 -11.94
CA ASN A 446 26.22 17.55 -11.88
C ASN A 446 25.27 16.57 -11.20
N ILE A 447 24.87 15.52 -11.90
CA ILE A 447 23.92 14.52 -11.37
C ILE A 447 24.72 13.29 -10.92
N ALA A 448 24.75 13.08 -9.60
CA ALA A 448 25.40 11.95 -8.95
C ALA A 448 24.39 10.85 -8.61
N ALA A 449 24.85 9.73 -8.05
CA ALA A 449 23.99 8.58 -7.74
C ALA A 449 22.86 8.91 -6.74
N GLN A 450 23.17 9.69 -5.69
CA GLN A 450 22.22 10.01 -4.61
C GLN A 450 21.69 11.45 -4.64
N LYS A 451 22.27 12.34 -5.46
CA LYS A 451 22.04 13.79 -5.41
C LYS A 451 22.28 14.47 -6.74
N ILE A 452 21.75 15.68 -6.87
CA ILE A 452 22.14 16.64 -7.90
C ILE A 452 22.87 17.81 -7.24
N ILE A 453 23.87 18.38 -7.93
CA ILE A 453 24.75 19.41 -7.41
C ILE A 453 24.71 20.60 -8.37
N SER A 454 24.41 21.78 -7.86
CA SER A 454 24.38 23.01 -8.66
C SER A 454 25.79 23.37 -9.20
N GLY A 455 25.87 23.68 -10.49
CA GLY A 455 27.10 24.12 -11.14
C GLY A 455 27.34 25.64 -11.00
N ASP A 456 26.29 26.42 -10.82
CA ASP A 456 26.32 27.87 -10.63
C ASP A 456 25.03 28.38 -9.94
N ALA A 457 24.95 29.72 -9.77
CA ALA A 457 23.79 30.38 -9.16
C ALA A 457 22.57 30.55 -10.11
N ASN A 458 22.74 30.26 -11.42
CA ASN A 458 21.65 30.34 -12.40
C ASN A 458 20.94 28.99 -12.60
N ALA A 459 21.44 27.95 -11.94
CA ALA A 459 20.82 26.63 -11.95
C ALA A 459 19.44 26.69 -11.27
N ALA A 460 18.44 26.07 -11.87
CA ALA A 460 17.12 25.96 -11.25
C ALA A 460 16.58 24.53 -11.33
N LEU A 461 15.94 24.09 -10.24
CA LEU A 461 15.23 22.83 -10.10
C LEU A 461 13.74 23.14 -10.01
N LYS A 462 12.93 22.53 -10.87
CA LYS A 462 11.47 22.66 -10.84
C LYS A 462 10.82 21.31 -10.55
N LEU A 463 9.75 21.33 -9.78
CA LEU A 463 8.93 20.17 -9.49
C LEU A 463 7.45 20.54 -9.56
N HIS A 464 6.66 19.78 -10.31
CA HIS A 464 5.20 19.85 -10.29
C HIS A 464 4.66 18.83 -9.29
N PHE A 465 4.06 19.29 -8.20
CA PHE A 465 3.68 18.46 -7.05
C PHE A 465 2.20 18.62 -6.68
N ASN A 466 1.66 17.67 -5.93
CA ASN A 466 0.39 17.78 -5.22
C ASN A 466 0.59 17.46 -3.74
N ALA A 467 0.61 18.48 -2.89
CA ALA A 467 0.77 18.32 -1.45
C ALA A 467 0.35 19.58 -0.69
N LYS A 468 0.21 19.49 0.64
CA LYS A 468 0.04 20.66 1.51
C LYS A 468 1.37 21.21 2.00
N LYS A 469 2.35 20.34 2.29
CA LYS A 469 3.70 20.72 2.71
C LYS A 469 4.73 20.10 1.78
N VAL A 470 5.75 20.87 1.43
CA VAL A 470 6.87 20.43 0.60
C VAL A 470 8.15 20.56 1.39
N PHE A 471 8.90 19.48 1.45
CA PHE A 471 10.21 19.42 2.08
C PHE A 471 11.25 18.96 1.07
N LEU A 472 12.50 19.30 1.30
CA LEU A 472 13.64 18.90 0.47
C LEU A 472 14.86 18.66 1.34
N VAL A 473 15.54 17.56 1.13
CA VAL A 473 16.84 17.29 1.73
C VAL A 473 17.90 18.05 0.94
N ILE A 474 18.57 18.99 1.61
CA ILE A 474 19.55 19.90 0.99
C ILE A 474 20.82 19.93 1.84
N GLY A 475 21.96 20.09 1.17
CA GLY A 475 23.25 20.31 1.80
C GLY A 475 24.21 21.09 0.89
N THR A 476 25.49 21.06 1.21
CA THR A 476 26.53 21.69 0.42
C THR A 476 27.80 20.83 0.37
N SER A 477 28.42 20.74 -0.79
CA SER A 477 29.61 19.89 -1.01
C SER A 477 30.85 20.30 -0.23
N ASP A 478 30.93 21.57 0.22
CA ASP A 478 32.02 22.12 0.99
C ASP A 478 31.70 22.35 2.47
N ASN A 479 30.54 21.91 2.93
CA ASN A 479 30.00 22.10 4.29
C ASN A 479 29.93 23.59 4.73
N LYS A 480 29.92 24.53 3.79
CA LYS A 480 29.73 25.95 4.10
C LYS A 480 28.28 26.35 3.92
N PRO A 481 27.76 27.27 4.75
CA PRO A 481 26.40 27.74 4.59
C PRO A 481 26.12 28.29 3.19
N ALA A 482 24.92 28.03 2.71
CA ALA A 482 24.35 28.55 1.47
C ALA A 482 22.92 29.03 1.69
N THR A 483 22.31 29.58 0.66
CA THR A 483 20.86 29.85 0.64
C THR A 483 20.25 29.28 -0.63
N VAL A 484 18.98 28.98 -0.58
CA VAL A 484 18.17 28.67 -1.75
C VAL A 484 17.00 29.63 -1.83
N LYS A 485 16.71 30.11 -3.03
CA LYS A 485 15.51 30.88 -3.32
C LYS A 485 14.45 29.90 -3.79
N VAL A 486 13.28 29.95 -3.18
CA VAL A 486 12.11 29.14 -3.50
C VAL A 486 11.04 30.06 -4.06
N ASN A 487 10.59 29.79 -5.27
CA ASN A 487 9.49 30.48 -5.93
C ASN A 487 8.29 29.53 -6.04
N LEU A 488 7.16 29.94 -5.50
CA LEU A 488 5.89 29.25 -5.60
C LEU A 488 4.83 30.25 -6.04
N ASN A 489 4.31 30.13 -7.25
CA ASN A 489 3.29 31.02 -7.84
C ASN A 489 3.67 32.51 -7.82
N GLY A 490 4.95 32.83 -8.00
CA GLY A 490 5.45 34.19 -7.97
C GLY A 490 5.78 34.74 -6.57
N GLU A 491 5.44 34.00 -5.50
CA GLU A 491 5.91 34.31 -4.15
C GLU A 491 7.32 33.75 -3.95
N GLU A 492 8.27 34.62 -3.65
CA GLU A 492 9.67 34.27 -3.44
C GLU A 492 10.00 34.22 -1.94
N LYS A 493 10.68 33.15 -1.53
CA LYS A 493 11.20 32.97 -0.17
C LYS A 493 12.65 32.52 -0.22
N THR A 494 13.52 33.07 0.62
CA THR A 494 14.90 32.60 0.78
C THR A 494 15.02 31.74 2.02
N ILE A 495 15.62 30.58 1.88
CA ILE A 495 15.85 29.60 2.96
C ILE A 495 17.36 29.47 3.17
N ALA A 496 17.81 29.63 4.41
CA ALA A 496 19.19 29.38 4.80
C ALA A 496 19.47 27.88 4.90
N ILE A 497 20.61 27.45 4.37
CA ILE A 497 21.11 26.07 4.38
C ILE A 497 22.43 26.04 5.15
N PRO A 498 22.39 25.99 6.49
CA PRO A 498 23.62 25.98 7.31
C PRO A 498 24.33 24.61 7.28
N ASN A 499 23.63 23.52 7.05
CA ASN A 499 24.14 22.14 7.07
C ASN A 499 23.30 21.21 6.20
N HIS A 500 23.69 19.94 6.09
CA HIS A 500 22.86 18.90 5.49
C HIS A 500 21.67 18.57 6.40
N SER A 501 20.45 18.79 5.91
CA SER A 501 19.24 18.52 6.68
C SER A 501 18.02 18.47 5.77
N LEU A 502 16.87 18.13 6.37
CA LEU A 502 15.56 18.29 5.77
C LEU A 502 15.05 19.71 5.99
N TYR A 503 14.69 20.40 4.92
CA TYR A 503 14.19 21.78 4.96
C TYR A 503 12.76 21.86 4.46
N GLN A 504 11.90 22.57 5.19
CA GLN A 504 10.55 22.86 4.76
C GLN A 504 10.56 24.03 3.77
N LEU A 505 10.21 23.75 2.52
CA LEU A 505 10.20 24.75 1.45
C LEU A 505 8.89 25.51 1.39
N ALA A 506 7.73 24.83 1.55
CA ALA A 506 6.42 25.46 1.46
C ALA A 506 5.41 24.82 2.40
N THR A 507 4.40 25.62 2.77
CA THR A 507 3.16 25.15 3.42
C THR A 507 1.98 25.83 2.75
N LEU A 508 1.06 25.05 2.25
CA LEU A 508 -0.17 25.50 1.60
C LEU A 508 -1.36 25.36 2.57
N PRO A 509 -2.43 26.14 2.42
CA PRO A 509 -3.63 26.02 3.25
C PRO A 509 -4.28 24.61 3.13
N ALA A 510 -4.24 24.03 1.95
CA ALA A 510 -4.73 22.69 1.63
C ALA A 510 -3.82 22.03 0.60
N ALA A 511 -3.90 20.70 0.49
CA ALA A 511 -3.22 19.98 -0.59
C ALA A 511 -3.77 20.42 -1.95
N ARG A 512 -2.88 20.80 -2.84
CA ARG A 512 -3.21 21.18 -4.23
C ARG A 512 -2.03 20.91 -5.16
N SER A 513 -2.34 20.79 -6.45
CA SER A 513 -1.35 20.68 -7.52
C SER A 513 -0.75 22.06 -7.80
N ASP A 514 0.58 22.15 -7.81
CA ASP A 514 1.32 23.39 -7.99
C ASP A 514 2.74 23.13 -8.46
N THR A 515 3.45 24.16 -8.95
CA THR A 515 4.85 24.05 -9.37
C THR A 515 5.74 24.91 -8.49
N ILE A 516 6.78 24.27 -7.90
CA ILE A 516 7.80 24.94 -7.12
C ILE A 516 9.11 25.02 -7.92
N GLU A 517 9.78 26.18 -7.86
CA GLU A 517 11.09 26.40 -8.44
C GLU A 517 12.11 26.75 -7.34
N ILE A 518 13.26 26.09 -7.36
CA ILE A 518 14.32 26.26 -6.39
C ILE A 518 15.60 26.68 -7.11
N THR A 519 16.16 27.82 -6.72
CA THR A 519 17.41 28.37 -7.26
C THR A 519 18.46 28.46 -6.16
N PRO A 520 19.61 27.79 -6.27
CA PRO A 520 20.71 27.90 -5.31
C PRO A 520 21.42 29.26 -5.41
N SER A 521 21.98 29.74 -4.31
CA SER A 521 22.74 31.00 -4.28
C SER A 521 24.14 30.91 -4.89
N ARG A 522 24.64 29.68 -5.08
CA ARG A 522 26.01 29.42 -5.57
C ARG A 522 26.14 27.99 -6.12
N ALA A 523 27.25 27.70 -6.75
CA ALA A 523 27.67 26.34 -7.05
C ALA A 523 27.89 25.50 -5.78
N GLY A 524 27.76 24.18 -5.91
CA GLY A 524 28.01 23.20 -4.86
C GLY A 524 26.88 23.04 -3.84
N VAL A 525 25.68 23.55 -4.10
CA VAL A 525 24.51 23.21 -3.31
C VAL A 525 23.99 21.86 -3.80
N GLU A 526 23.72 20.96 -2.86
CA GLU A 526 23.36 19.56 -3.07
C GLU A 526 21.89 19.33 -2.74
N PHE A 527 21.16 18.67 -3.63
CA PHE A 527 19.76 18.35 -3.47
C PHE A 527 19.57 16.84 -3.62
N TYR A 528 18.86 16.19 -2.70
CA TYR A 528 18.78 14.75 -2.58
C TYR A 528 17.39 14.19 -2.90
N ALA A 529 16.39 14.53 -2.11
CA ALA A 529 15.03 14.06 -2.28
C ALA A 529 14.00 15.08 -1.79
N PHE A 530 12.91 15.21 -2.55
CA PHE A 530 11.69 15.85 -2.08
C PHE A 530 10.85 14.85 -1.29
N THR A 531 10.23 15.35 -0.23
CA THR A 531 9.23 14.62 0.53
C THR A 531 8.10 15.55 0.92
N PHE A 532 6.94 14.99 1.21
CA PHE A 532 5.70 15.74 1.28
C PHE A 532 4.94 15.45 2.57
N GLY A 533 3.97 16.32 2.90
CA GLY A 533 3.12 16.18 4.06
C GLY A 533 1.74 16.79 3.86
N SER A 534 0.78 16.27 4.62
CA SER A 534 -0.59 16.79 4.73
C SER A 534 -0.71 17.86 5.82
#